data_8b98959de2a680ab7cf553cb04fb4848
#
_entry.id   8b98959de2a680ab7cf553cb04fb4848
#
_cell.length_a   1.000
_cell.length_b   1.000
_cell.length_c   1.000
_cell.angle_alpha   90.00
_cell.angle_beta   90.00
_cell.angle_gamma   90.00
#
_symmetry.space_group_name_H-M   'P 1'
#
loop_
_entity.id
_entity.type
_entity.pdbx_description
1 polymer ?
#
loop_
_entity_poly.entity_id
_entity_poly.type
_entity_poly.pdbx_seq_one_letter_code
_entity_poly.pdbx_strand_id
1 'polypeptide(L)'
;MHGRKIKIGISACLLGIKCRYDGCSKACPLIFELLKDKVQFIPVCPEFNAGLGVPRPPMHLESSPRGTRVIVTSTGEDKTDILNDWIQTEVKLMERTNIAAFIFKARSPSCGLRPVELFSPGKKRSLGPAGQGLFAAAMKRNFPEMLMVDESDFPDAAKKLVF
;
A
#
# COMPACT_ATOMS: atom_id res chain seq x y z
N MET A 1 -27.95 5.87 -19.09
CA MET A 1 -26.71 6.67 -18.83
C MET A 1 -25.87 5.93 -17.83
N HIS A 2 -24.66 5.52 -18.22
CA HIS A 2 -23.70 4.97 -17.26
C HIS A 2 -23.10 6.16 -16.51
N GLY A 3 -23.54 6.38 -15.27
CA GLY A 3 -22.92 7.37 -14.40
C GLY A 3 -21.42 7.13 -14.31
N ARG A 4 -20.61 8.19 -14.26
CA ARG A 4 -19.16 8.11 -14.14
C ARG A 4 -18.82 7.42 -12.83
N LYS A 5 -18.27 6.19 -12.88
CA LYS A 5 -17.86 5.46 -11.68
C LYS A 5 -16.80 6.25 -10.91
N ILE A 6 -16.91 6.23 -9.58
CA ILE A 6 -15.95 6.86 -8.68
C ILE A 6 -14.64 6.06 -8.74
N LYS A 7 -13.51 6.76 -8.85
CA LYS A 7 -12.18 6.14 -8.87
C LYS A 7 -11.69 5.88 -7.45
N ILE A 8 -11.28 4.65 -7.18
CA ILE A 8 -10.69 4.22 -5.91
C ILE A 8 -9.35 3.57 -6.17
N GLY A 9 -8.30 4.07 -5.50
CA GLY A 9 -7.00 3.40 -5.48
C GLY A 9 -7.06 2.12 -4.64
N ILE A 10 -6.30 1.11 -5.02
CA ILE A 10 -6.24 -0.16 -4.30
C ILE A 10 -4.88 -0.83 -4.44
N SER A 11 -4.38 -1.42 -3.36
CA SER A 11 -3.22 -2.31 -3.45
C SER A 11 -3.50 -3.45 -4.42
N ALA A 12 -2.71 -3.52 -5.50
CA ALA A 12 -2.99 -4.38 -6.66
C ALA A 12 -3.16 -5.87 -6.32
N CYS A 13 -2.42 -6.37 -5.32
CA CYS A 13 -2.50 -7.76 -4.88
C CYS A 13 -3.88 -8.14 -4.33
N LEU A 14 -4.66 -7.18 -3.82
CA LEU A 14 -6.02 -7.40 -3.32
C LEU A 14 -7.02 -7.70 -4.44
N LEU A 15 -6.73 -7.28 -5.66
CA LEU A 15 -7.52 -7.61 -6.87
C LEU A 15 -7.07 -8.91 -7.55
N GLY A 16 -6.11 -9.64 -6.98
CA GLY A 16 -5.60 -10.88 -7.57
C GLY A 16 -4.41 -10.69 -8.51
N ILE A 17 -3.86 -9.48 -8.64
CA ILE A 17 -2.65 -9.23 -9.42
C ILE A 17 -1.46 -9.85 -8.70
N LYS A 18 -0.70 -10.69 -9.40
CA LYS A 18 0.45 -11.42 -8.86
C LYS A 18 1.69 -10.52 -8.79
N CYS A 19 1.64 -9.52 -7.93
CA CYS A 19 2.69 -8.49 -7.78
C CYS A 19 3.42 -8.54 -6.45
N ARG A 20 3.13 -9.53 -5.60
CA ARG A 20 3.81 -9.71 -4.32
C ARG A 20 5.23 -10.21 -4.51
N TYR A 21 6.06 -10.09 -3.45
CA TYR A 21 7.45 -10.54 -3.45
C TYR A 21 7.61 -12.02 -3.80
N ASP A 22 6.65 -12.87 -3.44
CA ASP A 22 6.63 -14.32 -3.68
C ASP A 22 6.05 -14.70 -5.06
N GLY A 23 5.69 -13.73 -5.90
CA GLY A 23 5.04 -13.95 -7.18
C GLY A 23 3.55 -14.30 -7.09
N CYS A 24 2.96 -14.20 -5.90
CA CYS A 24 1.56 -14.48 -5.63
C CYS A 24 0.72 -13.21 -5.54
N SER A 25 -0.57 -13.38 -5.30
CA SER A 25 -1.50 -12.31 -4.93
C SER A 25 -2.06 -12.55 -3.52
N LYS A 26 -2.78 -11.57 -3.02
CA LYS A 26 -3.61 -11.68 -1.82
C LYS A 26 -5.03 -11.24 -2.14
N ALA A 27 -5.58 -11.80 -3.19
CA ALA A 27 -6.94 -11.50 -3.64
C ALA A 27 -7.91 -11.51 -2.45
N CYS A 28 -8.70 -10.45 -2.36
CA CYS A 28 -9.82 -10.34 -1.45
C CYS A 28 -11.11 -10.24 -2.27
N PRO A 29 -11.71 -11.38 -2.67
CA PRO A 29 -12.87 -11.41 -3.56
C PRO A 29 -14.03 -10.55 -3.05
N LEU A 30 -14.18 -10.47 -1.73
CA LEU A 30 -15.23 -9.67 -1.07
C LEU A 30 -15.16 -8.19 -1.46
N ILE A 31 -13.97 -7.61 -1.53
CA ILE A 31 -13.79 -6.21 -1.96
C ILE A 31 -14.30 -6.02 -3.39
N PHE A 32 -13.86 -6.90 -4.28
CA PHE A 32 -14.25 -6.83 -5.69
C PHE A 32 -15.77 -6.98 -5.85
N GLU A 33 -16.36 -8.02 -5.25
CA GLU A 33 -17.80 -8.29 -5.36
C GLU A 33 -18.68 -7.16 -4.81
N LEU A 34 -18.28 -6.53 -3.73
CA LEU A 34 -19.05 -5.44 -3.13
C LEU A 34 -18.98 -4.12 -3.91
N LEU A 35 -17.89 -3.90 -4.68
CA LEU A 35 -17.59 -2.59 -5.25
C LEU A 35 -17.51 -2.56 -6.79
N LYS A 36 -17.35 -3.70 -7.49
CA LYS A 36 -17.11 -3.78 -8.95
C LYS A 36 -18.08 -2.97 -9.83
N ASP A 37 -19.34 -2.91 -9.43
CA ASP A 37 -20.38 -2.20 -10.20
C ASP A 37 -20.46 -0.70 -9.88
N LYS A 38 -19.87 -0.29 -8.76
CA LYS A 38 -19.99 1.06 -8.19
C LYS A 38 -18.77 1.92 -8.41
N VAL A 39 -17.57 1.31 -8.50
CA VAL A 39 -16.31 2.04 -8.57
C VAL A 39 -15.46 1.60 -9.75
N GLN A 40 -14.50 2.45 -10.12
CA GLN A 40 -13.39 2.12 -10.99
C GLN A 40 -12.15 1.92 -10.11
N PHE A 41 -11.62 0.71 -10.07
CA PHE A 41 -10.38 0.43 -9.35
C PHE A 41 -9.16 0.94 -10.09
N ILE A 42 -8.25 1.59 -9.38
CA ILE A 42 -6.91 2.00 -9.84
C ILE A 42 -5.90 1.18 -9.05
N PRO A 43 -5.41 0.05 -9.61
CA PRO A 43 -4.48 -0.83 -8.89
C PRO A 43 -3.08 -0.23 -8.81
N VAL A 44 -2.47 -0.34 -7.64
CA VAL A 44 -1.12 0.16 -7.35
C VAL A 44 -0.35 -0.87 -6.56
N CYS A 45 0.88 -1.17 -6.96
CA CYS A 45 1.85 -1.92 -6.15
C CYS A 45 3.15 -1.11 -6.04
N PRO A 46 3.40 -0.45 -4.91
CA PRO A 46 4.57 0.42 -4.75
C PRO A 46 5.89 -0.28 -5.09
N GLU A 47 6.06 -1.50 -4.60
CA GLU A 47 7.31 -2.25 -4.81
C GLU A 47 7.50 -2.68 -6.26
N PHE A 48 6.47 -3.20 -6.90
CA PHE A 48 6.52 -3.55 -8.32
C PHE A 48 6.65 -2.31 -9.21
N ASN A 49 5.86 -1.29 -8.95
CA ASN A 49 5.85 -0.07 -9.75
C ASN A 49 7.17 0.74 -9.60
N ALA A 50 7.84 0.65 -8.45
CA ALA A 50 9.17 1.23 -8.26
C ALA A 50 10.30 0.44 -8.96
N GLY A 51 9.98 -0.67 -9.61
CA GLY A 51 10.94 -1.46 -10.38
C GLY A 51 11.69 -2.53 -9.59
N LEU A 52 11.19 -2.93 -8.41
CA LEU A 52 11.85 -3.96 -7.58
C LEU A 52 11.65 -5.39 -8.11
N GLY A 53 10.79 -5.57 -9.11
CA GLY A 53 10.58 -6.86 -9.76
C GLY A 53 9.65 -7.83 -9.02
N VAL A 54 9.34 -8.95 -9.68
CA VAL A 54 8.58 -10.09 -9.16
C VAL A 54 9.16 -11.36 -9.76
N PRO A 55 9.55 -12.40 -8.97
CA PRO A 55 9.65 -12.35 -7.51
C PRO A 55 10.78 -11.43 -7.03
N ARG A 56 10.75 -11.08 -5.76
CA ARG A 56 11.81 -10.30 -5.11
C ARG A 56 12.00 -10.76 -3.67
N PRO A 57 13.15 -10.49 -3.04
CA PRO A 57 13.36 -10.81 -1.62
C PRO A 57 12.35 -10.06 -0.73
N PRO A 58 11.87 -10.68 0.35
CA PRO A 58 11.03 -9.99 1.32
C PRO A 58 11.78 -8.84 1.99
N MET A 59 11.03 -7.80 2.35
CA MET A 59 11.53 -6.60 3.01
C MET A 59 10.82 -6.38 4.35
N HIS A 60 11.45 -5.64 5.23
CA HIS A 60 10.90 -5.24 6.51
C HIS A 60 11.23 -3.77 6.80
N LEU A 61 10.57 -3.22 7.83
CA LEU A 61 10.82 -1.85 8.28
C LEU A 61 11.87 -1.83 9.40
N GLU A 62 12.82 -0.92 9.28
CA GLU A 62 13.79 -0.63 10.34
C GLU A 62 13.72 0.84 10.76
N SER A 63 13.94 1.06 12.06
CA SER A 63 14.10 2.42 12.59
C SER A 63 15.48 2.97 12.24
N SER A 64 15.56 4.27 12.01
CA SER A 64 16.84 4.97 11.86
C SER A 64 16.72 6.40 12.35
N PRO A 65 17.86 7.12 12.57
CA PRO A 65 17.84 8.55 12.88
C PRO A 65 17.15 9.41 11.80
N ARG A 66 17.05 8.90 10.57
CA ARG A 66 16.41 9.58 9.42
C ARG A 66 14.97 9.13 9.21
N GLY A 67 14.38 8.39 10.14
CA GLY A 67 13.03 7.83 10.03
C GLY A 67 13.02 6.35 9.67
N THR A 68 11.87 5.86 9.23
CA THR A 68 11.69 4.45 8.87
C THR A 68 12.35 4.13 7.53
N ARG A 69 13.07 3.00 7.49
CA ARG A 69 13.73 2.47 6.30
C ARG A 69 13.11 1.14 5.88
N VAL A 70 13.05 0.88 4.59
CA VAL A 70 12.63 -0.41 4.02
C VAL A 70 13.89 -1.17 3.59
N ILE A 71 14.11 -2.30 4.24
CA ILE A 71 15.35 -3.07 4.13
C ILE A 71 15.04 -4.47 3.59
N VAL A 72 15.84 -4.94 2.62
CA VAL A 72 15.79 -6.33 2.15
C VAL A 72 16.27 -7.25 3.26
N THR A 73 15.41 -8.15 3.71
CA THR A 73 15.66 -8.97 4.91
C THR A 73 16.90 -9.87 4.75
N SER A 74 17.10 -10.44 3.57
CA SER A 74 18.20 -11.38 3.33
C SER A 74 19.57 -10.73 3.12
N THR A 75 19.60 -9.49 2.60
CA THR A 75 20.86 -8.82 2.20
C THR A 75 21.18 -7.57 3.01
N GLY A 76 20.20 -6.98 3.69
CA GLY A 76 20.36 -5.69 4.35
C GLY A 76 20.34 -4.49 3.40
N GLU A 77 20.07 -4.70 2.12
CA GLU A 77 20.03 -3.62 1.13
C GLU A 77 18.86 -2.68 1.43
N ASP A 78 19.12 -1.38 1.43
CA ASP A 78 18.14 -0.33 1.68
C ASP A 78 17.41 0.07 0.38
N LYS A 79 16.12 -0.10 0.34
CA LYS A 79 15.24 0.24 -0.79
C LYS A 79 14.42 1.51 -0.56
N THR A 80 14.66 2.21 0.53
CA THR A 80 13.84 3.38 0.92
C THR A 80 13.85 4.46 -0.14
N ASP A 81 15.02 4.81 -0.66
CA ASP A 81 15.14 5.95 -1.59
C ASP A 81 14.45 5.66 -2.93
N ILE A 82 14.61 4.46 -3.48
CA ILE A 82 13.93 4.09 -4.73
C ILE A 82 12.40 4.06 -4.57
N LEU A 83 11.92 3.61 -3.41
CA LEU A 83 10.49 3.65 -3.10
C LEU A 83 10.00 5.09 -2.94
N ASN A 84 10.73 5.93 -2.22
CA ASN A 84 10.34 7.32 -2.02
C ASN A 84 10.33 8.13 -3.32
N ASP A 85 11.28 7.91 -4.21
CA ASP A 85 11.31 8.57 -5.53
C ASP A 85 10.07 8.21 -6.35
N TRP A 86 9.72 6.93 -6.38
CA TRP A 86 8.49 6.48 -7.03
C TRP A 86 7.24 7.07 -6.34
N ILE A 87 7.18 7.03 -5.00
CA ILE A 87 6.05 7.55 -4.21
C ILE A 87 5.78 9.02 -4.53
N GLN A 88 6.81 9.86 -4.63
CA GLN A 88 6.65 11.28 -4.96
C GLN A 88 5.97 11.49 -6.32
N THR A 89 6.33 10.67 -7.31
CA THR A 89 5.70 10.70 -8.64
C THR A 89 4.26 10.23 -8.58
N GLU A 90 4.01 9.13 -7.86
CA GLU A 90 2.70 8.53 -7.75
C GLU A 90 1.70 9.43 -7.02
N VAL A 91 2.10 10.09 -5.94
CA VAL A 91 1.26 11.04 -5.21
C VAL A 91 0.76 12.15 -6.14
N LYS A 92 1.64 12.72 -6.97
CA LYS A 92 1.26 13.74 -7.97
C LYS A 92 0.28 13.19 -9.01
N LEU A 93 0.46 11.93 -9.42
CA LEU A 93 -0.48 11.26 -10.34
C LEU A 93 -1.85 11.05 -9.68
N MET A 94 -1.87 10.64 -8.41
CA MET A 94 -3.10 10.46 -7.65
C MET A 94 -3.91 11.75 -7.51
N GLU A 95 -3.25 12.90 -7.27
CA GLU A 95 -3.89 14.21 -7.27
C GLU A 95 -4.63 14.49 -8.59
N ARG A 96 -3.95 14.26 -9.73
CA ARG A 96 -4.52 14.48 -11.08
C ARG A 96 -5.62 13.48 -11.44
N THR A 97 -5.51 12.27 -10.91
CA THR A 97 -6.48 11.19 -11.19
C THR A 97 -7.78 11.39 -10.44
N ASN A 98 -7.78 12.23 -9.42
CA ASN A 98 -8.94 12.54 -8.58
C ASN A 98 -9.58 11.28 -8.00
N ILE A 99 -8.77 10.46 -7.30
CA ILE A 99 -9.26 9.32 -6.57
C ILE A 99 -9.99 9.76 -5.30
N ALA A 100 -11.09 9.10 -4.96
CA ALA A 100 -11.93 9.45 -3.81
C ALA A 100 -11.54 8.72 -2.52
N ALA A 101 -10.89 7.56 -2.63
CA ALA A 101 -10.50 6.73 -1.50
C ALA A 101 -9.35 5.79 -1.88
N PHE A 102 -8.71 5.18 -0.89
CA PHE A 102 -7.69 4.16 -1.12
C PHE A 102 -7.88 2.95 -0.20
N ILE A 103 -7.76 1.74 -0.77
CA ILE A 103 -7.82 0.46 -0.06
C ILE A 103 -6.42 -0.15 -0.03
N PHE A 104 -5.82 -0.20 1.14
CA PHE A 104 -4.46 -0.67 1.35
C PHE A 104 -4.38 -2.16 1.71
N LYS A 105 -3.27 -2.80 1.36
CA LYS A 105 -2.90 -4.11 1.89
C LYS A 105 -2.32 -3.96 3.28
N ALA A 106 -2.93 -4.61 4.27
CA ALA A 106 -2.44 -4.60 5.64
C ALA A 106 -1.06 -5.27 5.79
N ARG A 107 -0.30 -4.84 6.78
CA ARG A 107 0.98 -5.40 7.22
C ARG A 107 2.13 -5.35 6.19
N SER A 108 1.97 -4.61 5.12
CA SER A 108 3.01 -4.42 4.12
C SER A 108 3.97 -3.30 4.52
N PRO A 109 5.30 -3.43 4.27
CA PRO A 109 6.26 -2.35 4.51
C PRO A 109 6.02 -1.13 3.62
N SER A 110 5.29 -1.28 2.52
CA SER A 110 4.91 -0.20 1.62
C SER A 110 3.49 0.29 1.83
N CYS A 111 2.52 -0.64 1.95
CA CYS A 111 1.08 -0.35 1.95
C CYS A 111 0.43 -0.36 3.34
N GLY A 112 1.13 -0.77 4.39
CA GLY A 112 0.53 -0.93 5.72
C GLY A 112 -0.04 0.37 6.27
N LEU A 113 -1.36 0.50 6.26
CA LEU A 113 -2.10 1.67 6.75
C LEU A 113 -2.09 1.76 8.27
N ARG A 114 -2.27 0.63 8.95
CA ARG A 114 -2.15 0.49 10.40
C ARG A 114 -0.71 0.16 10.79
N PRO A 115 -0.36 0.26 12.08
CA PRO A 115 0.99 -0.01 12.54
C PRO A 115 1.54 -1.35 12.03
N VAL A 116 2.72 -1.30 11.43
CA VAL A 116 3.48 -2.42 10.88
C VAL A 116 4.63 -2.72 11.82
N GLU A 117 5.02 -4.00 11.91
CA GLU A 117 6.19 -4.42 12.68
C GLU A 117 7.43 -3.62 12.28
N LEU A 118 8.06 -3.00 13.26
CA LEU A 118 9.28 -2.21 13.11
C LEU A 118 10.42 -2.90 13.84
N PHE A 119 11.58 -2.94 13.22
CA PHE A 119 12.77 -3.56 13.79
C PHE A 119 13.85 -2.52 14.09
N SER A 120 14.73 -2.83 15.03
CA SER A 120 15.96 -2.09 15.23
C SER A 120 16.91 -2.30 14.04
N PRO A 121 17.90 -1.40 13.81
CA PRO A 121 18.85 -1.55 12.72
C PRO A 121 19.51 -2.93 12.68
N GLY A 122 19.62 -3.51 11.48
CA GLY A 122 20.11 -4.88 11.27
C GLY A 122 19.12 -5.97 11.70
N LYS A 123 17.86 -5.63 11.92
CA LYS A 123 16.81 -6.53 12.38
C LYS A 123 17.16 -7.27 13.67
N LYS A 124 17.91 -6.63 14.57
CA LYS A 124 18.41 -7.25 15.82
C LYS A 124 17.30 -7.57 16.81
N ARG A 125 16.27 -6.73 16.88
CA ARG A 125 15.10 -6.93 17.75
C ARG A 125 13.87 -6.28 17.16
N SER A 126 12.69 -6.82 17.49
CA SER A 126 11.40 -6.17 17.24
C SER A 126 11.20 -4.98 18.17
N LEU A 127 10.71 -3.89 17.62
CA LEU A 127 10.25 -2.72 18.35
C LEU A 127 8.70 -2.70 18.46
N GLY A 128 8.05 -3.79 18.06
CA GLY A 128 6.60 -3.92 18.01
C GLY A 128 5.97 -3.27 16.78
N PRO A 129 4.63 -3.17 16.75
CA PRO A 129 3.88 -2.57 15.63
C PRO A 129 3.93 -1.03 15.70
N ALA A 130 5.12 -0.47 15.47
CA ALA A 130 5.40 0.97 15.59
C ALA A 130 5.73 1.65 14.25
N GLY A 131 5.80 0.89 13.15
CA GLY A 131 6.05 1.40 11.81
C GLY A 131 4.77 1.66 11.03
N GLN A 132 4.93 2.26 9.86
CA GLN A 132 3.87 2.45 8.86
C GLN A 132 4.45 2.22 7.46
N GLY A 133 3.67 1.64 6.56
CA GLY A 133 4.08 1.48 5.17
C GLY A 133 4.43 2.84 4.54
N LEU A 134 5.54 2.91 3.80
CA LEU A 134 6.04 4.18 3.26
C LEU A 134 5.01 4.89 2.36
N PHE A 135 4.36 4.14 1.48
CA PHE A 135 3.35 4.71 0.59
C PHE A 135 2.09 5.12 1.36
N ALA A 136 1.62 4.31 2.29
CA ALA A 136 0.47 4.65 3.13
C ALA A 136 0.73 5.93 3.95
N ALA A 137 1.93 6.07 4.51
CA ALA A 137 2.32 7.28 5.24
C ALA A 137 2.34 8.53 4.34
N ALA A 138 2.86 8.40 3.11
CA ALA A 138 2.87 9.48 2.14
C ALA A 138 1.45 9.87 1.71
N MET A 139 0.58 8.90 1.47
CA MET A 139 -0.83 9.14 1.13
C MET A 139 -1.54 9.90 2.25
N LYS A 140 -1.36 9.50 3.51
CA LYS A 140 -1.94 10.22 4.65
C LYS A 140 -1.47 11.67 4.75
N ARG A 141 -0.18 11.93 4.50
CA ARG A 141 0.36 13.30 4.55
C ARG A 141 -0.18 14.20 3.43
N ASN A 142 -0.32 13.65 2.23
CA ASN A 142 -0.72 14.42 1.05
C ASN A 142 -2.23 14.52 0.87
N PHE A 143 -2.99 13.56 1.40
CA PHE A 143 -4.44 13.48 1.30
C PHE A 143 -5.09 13.27 2.68
N PRO A 144 -4.96 14.23 3.61
CA PRO A 144 -5.42 14.04 5.00
C PRO A 144 -6.92 13.80 5.13
N GLU A 145 -7.72 14.28 4.17
CA GLU A 145 -9.19 14.14 4.18
C GLU A 145 -9.68 12.91 3.37
N MET A 146 -8.77 12.20 2.68
CA MET A 146 -9.15 11.03 1.90
C MET A 146 -9.53 9.86 2.78
N LEU A 147 -10.64 9.19 2.45
CA LEU A 147 -11.00 7.92 3.11
C LEU A 147 -9.97 6.84 2.75
N MET A 148 -9.32 6.31 3.77
CA MET A 148 -8.33 5.24 3.65
C MET A 148 -8.71 4.08 4.56
N VAL A 149 -8.74 2.89 4.01
CA VAL A 149 -9.09 1.64 4.70
C VAL A 149 -8.13 0.53 4.27
N ASP A 150 -8.11 -0.57 4.97
CA ASP A 150 -7.43 -1.79 4.51
C ASP A 150 -8.41 -2.98 4.42
N GLU A 151 -7.95 -4.13 3.95
CA GLU A 151 -8.81 -5.29 3.73
C GLU A 151 -9.45 -5.81 5.02
N SER A 152 -8.88 -5.53 6.19
CA SER A 152 -9.47 -5.93 7.47
C SER A 152 -10.71 -5.14 7.87
N ASP A 153 -10.94 -3.99 7.22
CA ASP A 153 -12.14 -3.17 7.44
C ASP A 153 -13.38 -3.69 6.71
N PHE A 154 -13.21 -4.66 5.80
CA PHE A 154 -14.33 -5.22 5.05
C PHE A 154 -15.05 -6.36 5.80
N PRO A 155 -16.39 -6.49 5.66
CA PRO A 155 -17.25 -5.77 4.70
C PRO A 155 -17.70 -4.36 5.11
N ASP A 156 -17.48 -3.93 6.33
CA ASP A 156 -18.06 -2.66 6.86
C ASP A 156 -17.61 -1.41 6.09
N ALA A 157 -16.36 -1.40 5.62
CA ALA A 157 -15.81 -0.32 4.82
C ALA A 157 -16.56 -0.10 3.50
N ALA A 158 -17.19 -1.13 2.93
CA ALA A 158 -17.95 -1.01 1.69
C ALA A 158 -19.06 0.03 1.77
N LYS A 159 -19.69 0.17 2.94
CA LYS A 159 -20.75 1.18 3.17
C LYS A 159 -20.22 2.60 3.12
N LYS A 160 -18.97 2.82 3.51
CA LYS A 160 -18.31 4.14 3.51
C LYS A 160 -17.75 4.49 2.14
N LEU A 161 -17.46 3.49 1.30
CA LEU A 161 -16.87 3.64 -0.04
C LEU A 161 -17.91 3.79 -1.15
N VAL A 162 -19.18 3.73 -0.81
CA VAL A 162 -20.31 3.99 -1.71
C VAL A 162 -20.80 5.40 -1.45
N PHE A 163 -20.42 6.30 -2.34
CA PHE A 163 -20.77 7.72 -2.31
C PHE A 163 -22.06 8.00 -3.06
#